data_59f4e5a3f4167e7888d159ceae5496e4
#
_entry.id   59f4e5a3f4167e7888d159ceae5496e4
#
_cell.length_a   1.000
_cell.length_b   1.000
_cell.length_c   1.000
_cell.angle_alpha   90.00
_cell.angle_beta   90.00
_cell.angle_gamma   90.00
#
_symmetry.space_group_name_H-M   'P 1'
#
loop_
_entity.id
_entity.type
_entity.pdbx_description
1 polymer ?
#
loop_
_entity_poly.entity_id
_entity_poly.type
_entity_poly.pdbx_seq_one_letter_code
_entity_poly.pdbx_strand_id
1 'polypeptide(L)'
;MSTSPTEPRSRHPLLVWAWSLLRLKFVGVAFGALFFCLSLTPSLLPRDWLFQGLIGGVNAAFGYGLGVLIGTTTYRVLLRNARWWPPSARVLFWMKAAVVAIAPTACVLMLIPAASWQRQVSALMGIEGPTTPGYLRTLIVAAVVGALLVSTFRVLIDAVRLVARMLIRRWHLHDEVALFIGTAIVVALLITLIDGVLVRGFFAVASAVSQPQDSATPSGVSQPQLPERSGSPASLAPWDTLGYQGRDFVATGLHAAELSRLNGKPAKEPIRVYAGLHTAPDDPGRSDVLVGELARTRAFTRKVLLIAPTTGTGWIDPVAASSLEMMYNGDTAIVGLQYSYLPSWISFLADRQKSMDSGRLLIDAVHDRWEQLPPDHRPKLVLYGESLGSMAGQAAFAWLPDVRRMGFDAVLWVGPPHESPLWRALIVRRDPGSTEVRPRYDNGRTVRFSEAIDPADVDRLAGAPWVGTRVLFLQHPSDPVVWWSPDLLFGRPDWLIEPRGRDRSALMGWNPVVTFWQVSADLTNAESMPGGHGHNYGNDILDGWAAVAPPDGWTAGDTERVRAALQNPGSARS
;
A
#
# COMPACT_ATOMS: atom_id res chain seq x y z
N MET A 1 -66.61 -13.30 -39.89
CA MET A 1 -65.79 -13.89 -38.78
C MET A 1 -64.34 -13.51 -39.03
N SER A 2 -63.90 -12.47 -38.34
CA SER A 2 -62.54 -11.93 -38.42
C SER A 2 -61.77 -12.44 -37.21
N THR A 3 -60.80 -13.28 -37.44
CA THR A 3 -59.88 -13.76 -36.42
C THR A 3 -58.72 -12.79 -36.31
N SER A 4 -58.67 -11.99 -35.20
CA SER A 4 -57.53 -11.16 -34.82
C SER A 4 -56.36 -12.05 -34.44
N PRO A 5 -55.12 -11.72 -34.84
CA PRO A 5 -53.93 -12.44 -34.39
C PRO A 5 -53.65 -12.10 -32.92
N THR A 6 -53.58 -13.11 -32.09
CA THR A 6 -53.13 -13.02 -30.70
C THR A 6 -51.67 -12.61 -30.67
N GLU A 7 -51.39 -11.43 -30.13
CA GLU A 7 -50.04 -11.01 -29.76
C GLU A 7 -49.41 -11.99 -28.76
N PRO A 8 -48.14 -12.36 -28.91
CA PRO A 8 -47.46 -13.21 -27.96
C PRO A 8 -47.23 -12.43 -26.66
N ARG A 9 -47.92 -12.84 -25.60
CA ARG A 9 -47.75 -12.35 -24.23
C ARG A 9 -46.28 -12.42 -23.80
N SER A 10 -45.76 -11.28 -23.53
CA SER A 10 -44.40 -10.95 -23.14
C SER A 10 -43.89 -11.64 -21.89
N ARG A 11 -42.81 -12.20 -22.06
CA ARG A 11 -41.59 -12.36 -21.27
C ARG A 11 -41.54 -11.49 -20.00
N HIS A 12 -41.15 -12.10 -18.89
CA HIS A 12 -41.04 -11.55 -17.55
C HIS A 12 -40.56 -10.07 -17.53
N PRO A 13 -41.34 -9.17 -16.92
CA PRO A 13 -41.05 -7.73 -16.92
C PRO A 13 -39.70 -7.37 -16.35
N LEU A 14 -39.18 -8.16 -15.40
CA LEU A 14 -37.84 -8.02 -14.84
C LEU A 14 -36.71 -8.29 -15.84
N LEU A 15 -36.88 -9.27 -16.74
CA LEU A 15 -35.89 -9.55 -17.79
C LEU A 15 -35.87 -8.47 -18.86
N VAL A 16 -37.04 -7.94 -19.23
CA VAL A 16 -37.14 -6.82 -20.18
C VAL A 16 -36.54 -5.54 -19.57
N TRP A 17 -36.78 -5.30 -18.31
CA TRP A 17 -36.18 -4.17 -17.55
C TRP A 17 -34.68 -4.32 -17.45
N ALA A 18 -34.16 -5.48 -17.01
CA ALA A 18 -32.73 -5.78 -16.94
C ALA A 18 -32.04 -5.66 -18.32
N TRP A 19 -32.70 -6.19 -19.38
CA TRP A 19 -32.19 -6.04 -20.75
C TRP A 19 -32.20 -4.59 -21.24
N SER A 20 -33.18 -3.79 -20.84
CA SER A 20 -33.23 -2.35 -21.16
C SER A 20 -32.12 -1.56 -20.46
N LEU A 21 -31.72 -1.96 -19.26
CA LEU A 21 -30.57 -1.42 -18.55
C LEU A 21 -29.24 -1.81 -19.22
N LEU A 22 -29.17 -3.02 -19.80
CA LEU A 22 -27.93 -3.55 -20.36
C LEU A 22 -27.71 -3.24 -21.85
N ARG A 23 -28.56 -2.50 -22.58
CA ARG A 23 -28.45 -2.18 -24.04
C ARG A 23 -27.01 -2.08 -24.56
N LEU A 24 -26.30 -3.23 -24.58
CA LEU A 24 -24.87 -3.31 -24.83
C LEU A 24 -24.55 -2.96 -26.30
N LYS A 25 -23.57 -2.06 -26.49
CA LYS A 25 -23.00 -1.76 -27.80
C LYS A 25 -21.89 -2.76 -28.11
N PHE A 26 -21.91 -3.37 -29.29
CA PHE A 26 -20.98 -4.46 -29.61
C PHE A 26 -19.48 -4.04 -29.56
N VAL A 27 -19.12 -2.80 -29.97
CA VAL A 27 -17.75 -2.28 -29.83
C VAL A 27 -17.36 -2.18 -28.36
N GLY A 28 -18.29 -1.73 -27.50
CA GLY A 28 -18.08 -1.72 -26.06
C GLY A 28 -17.85 -3.13 -25.49
N VAL A 29 -18.63 -4.12 -25.93
CA VAL A 29 -18.46 -5.52 -25.49
C VAL A 29 -17.09 -6.08 -25.89
N ALA A 30 -16.65 -5.81 -27.12
CA ALA A 30 -15.33 -6.25 -27.59
C ALA A 30 -14.18 -5.67 -26.74
N PHE A 31 -14.22 -4.36 -26.47
CA PHE A 31 -13.23 -3.71 -25.60
C PHE A 31 -13.35 -4.14 -24.14
N GLY A 32 -14.56 -4.36 -23.64
CA GLY A 32 -14.78 -4.88 -22.30
C GLY A 32 -14.17 -6.27 -22.11
N ALA A 33 -14.36 -7.17 -23.07
CA ALA A 33 -13.73 -8.49 -23.08
C ALA A 33 -12.19 -8.40 -23.19
N LEU A 34 -11.67 -7.51 -24.03
CA LEU A 34 -10.23 -7.28 -24.14
C LEU A 34 -9.63 -6.83 -22.80
N PHE A 35 -10.22 -5.82 -22.16
CA PHE A 35 -9.73 -5.31 -20.88
C PHE A 35 -9.89 -6.34 -19.76
N PHE A 36 -10.95 -7.15 -19.78
CA PHE A 36 -11.07 -8.30 -18.88
C PHE A 36 -9.91 -9.28 -19.09
N CYS A 37 -9.63 -9.69 -20.33
CA CYS A 37 -8.53 -10.61 -20.63
C CYS A 37 -7.17 -10.02 -20.22
N LEU A 38 -6.93 -8.74 -20.46
CA LEU A 38 -5.71 -8.05 -20.02
C LEU A 38 -5.59 -8.02 -18.49
N SER A 39 -6.70 -7.88 -17.76
CA SER A 39 -6.71 -7.89 -16.29
C SER A 39 -6.31 -9.24 -15.68
N LEU A 40 -6.41 -10.33 -16.46
CA LEU A 40 -6.01 -11.67 -16.03
C LEU A 40 -4.48 -11.90 -16.09
N THR A 41 -3.72 -11.00 -16.72
CA THR A 41 -2.25 -11.08 -16.74
C THR A 41 -1.67 -10.96 -15.34
N PRO A 42 -0.48 -11.52 -15.08
CA PRO A 42 0.18 -11.45 -13.77
C PRO A 42 0.36 -10.01 -13.28
N SER A 43 0.31 -9.84 -11.97
CA SER A 43 0.64 -8.62 -11.26
C SER A 43 1.77 -8.89 -10.25
N LEU A 44 1.95 -8.02 -9.28
CA LEU A 44 2.97 -8.16 -8.25
C LEU A 44 2.68 -9.34 -7.31
N LEU A 45 1.42 -9.49 -6.89
CA LEU A 45 1.00 -10.50 -5.91
C LEU A 45 0.02 -11.52 -6.51
N PRO A 46 -0.05 -12.74 -5.96
CA PRO A 46 -1.06 -13.72 -6.32
C PRO A 46 -2.44 -13.26 -5.83
N ARG A 47 -3.47 -13.56 -6.62
CA ARG A 47 -4.85 -13.17 -6.32
C ARG A 47 -5.77 -14.37 -6.34
N ASP A 48 -6.69 -14.41 -5.39
CA ASP A 48 -7.79 -15.35 -5.41
C ASP A 48 -8.83 -14.98 -6.49
N TRP A 49 -9.79 -15.86 -6.69
CA TRP A 49 -10.84 -15.72 -7.69
C TRP A 49 -11.76 -14.52 -7.44
N LEU A 50 -11.96 -14.12 -6.17
CA LEU A 50 -12.84 -13.00 -5.81
C LEU A 50 -12.20 -11.66 -6.17
N PHE A 51 -10.97 -11.42 -5.69
CA PHE A 51 -10.22 -10.21 -6.02
C PHE A 51 -9.97 -10.10 -7.53
N GLN A 52 -9.61 -11.21 -8.17
CA GLN A 52 -9.45 -11.23 -9.64
C GLN A 52 -10.76 -10.90 -10.36
N GLY A 53 -11.89 -11.36 -9.85
CA GLY A 53 -13.20 -11.05 -10.41
C GLY A 53 -13.58 -9.58 -10.25
N LEU A 54 -13.30 -8.98 -9.09
CA LEU A 54 -13.53 -7.56 -8.85
C LEU A 54 -12.72 -6.70 -9.83
N ILE A 55 -11.42 -6.95 -9.94
CA ILE A 55 -10.52 -6.22 -10.86
C ILE A 55 -10.95 -6.44 -12.31
N GLY A 56 -11.27 -7.68 -12.66
CA GLY A 56 -11.75 -8.04 -14.00
C GLY A 56 -13.02 -7.30 -14.38
N GLY A 57 -13.97 -7.17 -13.45
CA GLY A 57 -15.20 -6.41 -13.65
C GLY A 57 -14.98 -4.91 -13.82
N VAL A 58 -14.10 -4.31 -13.00
CA VAL A 58 -13.72 -2.89 -13.11
C VAL A 58 -13.09 -2.62 -14.47
N ASN A 59 -12.08 -3.42 -14.86
CA ASN A 59 -11.41 -3.26 -16.14
C ASN A 59 -12.35 -3.51 -17.33
N ALA A 60 -13.23 -4.50 -17.26
CA ALA A 60 -14.24 -4.75 -18.29
C ALA A 60 -15.20 -3.57 -18.46
N ALA A 61 -15.65 -2.96 -17.35
CA ALA A 61 -16.52 -1.77 -17.39
C ALA A 61 -15.78 -0.56 -18.00
N PHE A 62 -14.53 -0.34 -17.63
CA PHE A 62 -13.70 0.71 -18.23
C PHE A 62 -13.50 0.48 -19.73
N GLY A 63 -13.08 -0.73 -20.12
CA GLY A 63 -12.92 -1.12 -21.53
C GLY A 63 -14.21 -0.96 -22.33
N TYR A 64 -15.35 -1.35 -21.73
CA TYR A 64 -16.66 -1.12 -22.36
C TYR A 64 -16.94 0.36 -22.60
N GLY A 65 -16.70 1.22 -21.61
CA GLY A 65 -16.86 2.67 -21.75
C GLY A 65 -15.98 3.26 -22.85
N LEU A 66 -14.71 2.86 -22.87
CA LEU A 66 -13.73 3.27 -23.89
C LEU A 66 -14.17 2.80 -25.29
N GLY A 67 -14.59 1.55 -25.44
CA GLY A 67 -15.10 1.01 -26.71
C GLY A 67 -16.36 1.72 -27.21
N VAL A 68 -17.26 2.11 -26.28
CA VAL A 68 -18.44 2.94 -26.61
C VAL A 68 -18.02 4.32 -27.08
N LEU A 69 -17.06 4.95 -26.43
CA LEU A 69 -16.53 6.27 -26.80
C LEU A 69 -15.89 6.20 -28.19
N ILE A 70 -14.93 5.29 -28.40
CA ILE A 70 -14.26 5.10 -29.69
C ILE A 70 -15.27 4.82 -30.79
N GLY A 71 -16.19 3.86 -30.60
CA GLY A 71 -17.18 3.50 -31.62
C GLY A 71 -18.13 4.65 -31.97
N THR A 72 -18.55 5.46 -30.99
CA THR A 72 -19.39 6.63 -31.22
C THR A 72 -18.64 7.77 -31.95
N THR A 73 -17.41 8.02 -31.55
CA THR A 73 -16.57 9.05 -32.18
C THR A 73 -16.22 8.65 -33.62
N THR A 74 -15.78 7.42 -33.84
CA THR A 74 -15.51 6.88 -35.18
C THR A 74 -16.73 7.00 -36.08
N TYR A 75 -17.92 6.62 -35.57
CA TYR A 75 -19.16 6.78 -36.33
C TYR A 75 -19.42 8.25 -36.71
N ARG A 76 -19.33 9.18 -35.74
CA ARG A 76 -19.63 10.59 -35.97
C ARG A 76 -18.65 11.26 -36.92
N VAL A 77 -17.35 10.98 -36.79
CA VAL A 77 -16.29 11.68 -37.51
C VAL A 77 -16.02 11.05 -38.88
N LEU A 78 -15.96 9.72 -38.95
CA LEU A 78 -15.47 9.03 -40.15
C LEU A 78 -16.60 8.33 -40.93
N LEU A 79 -17.55 7.69 -40.25
CA LEU A 79 -18.50 6.80 -40.90
C LEU A 79 -19.82 7.47 -41.31
N ARG A 80 -20.21 8.54 -40.61
CA ARG A 80 -21.49 9.22 -40.88
C ARG A 80 -21.65 9.66 -42.36
N ASN A 81 -20.56 10.13 -42.96
CA ASN A 81 -20.54 10.64 -44.32
C ASN A 81 -19.90 9.65 -45.33
N ALA A 82 -19.51 8.47 -44.89
CA ALA A 82 -18.90 7.48 -45.78
C ALA A 82 -19.92 6.81 -46.71
N ARG A 83 -19.69 6.83 -48.02
CA ARG A 83 -20.60 6.24 -49.01
C ARG A 83 -20.85 4.74 -48.83
N TRP A 84 -19.95 4.01 -48.16
CA TRP A 84 -20.03 2.57 -47.89
C TRP A 84 -20.65 2.24 -46.52
N TRP A 85 -21.02 3.24 -45.73
CA TRP A 85 -21.63 3.07 -44.42
C TRP A 85 -23.12 3.49 -44.44
N PRO A 86 -24.06 2.75 -43.79
CA PRO A 86 -23.84 1.50 -43.02
C PRO A 86 -23.63 0.30 -43.95
N PRO A 87 -22.87 -0.72 -43.48
CA PRO A 87 -22.74 -1.98 -44.19
C PRO A 87 -24.11 -2.67 -44.29
N SER A 88 -24.24 -3.63 -45.21
CA SER A 88 -25.49 -4.38 -45.38
C SER A 88 -25.94 -5.00 -44.06
N ALA A 89 -27.24 -5.12 -43.84
CA ALA A 89 -27.83 -5.73 -42.64
C ALA A 89 -27.24 -7.13 -42.34
N ARG A 90 -26.91 -7.88 -43.39
CA ARG A 90 -26.27 -9.21 -43.27
C ARG A 90 -24.84 -9.11 -42.70
N VAL A 91 -24.03 -8.18 -43.16
CA VAL A 91 -22.66 -7.94 -42.66
C VAL A 91 -22.71 -7.47 -41.21
N LEU A 92 -23.59 -6.53 -40.92
CA LEU A 92 -23.77 -6.04 -39.54
C LEU A 92 -24.22 -7.14 -38.57
N PHE A 93 -25.10 -8.02 -39.01
CA PHE A 93 -25.53 -9.21 -38.24
C PHE A 93 -24.33 -10.11 -37.93
N TRP A 94 -23.53 -10.47 -38.93
CA TRP A 94 -22.38 -11.35 -38.73
C TRP A 94 -21.28 -10.70 -37.86
N MET A 95 -21.06 -9.39 -38.01
CA MET A 95 -20.14 -8.67 -37.12
C MET A 95 -20.60 -8.73 -35.66
N LYS A 96 -21.87 -8.51 -35.38
CA LYS A 96 -22.43 -8.61 -34.03
C LYS A 96 -22.39 -10.05 -33.51
N ALA A 97 -22.75 -11.01 -34.32
CA ALA A 97 -22.70 -12.42 -33.97
C ALA A 97 -21.28 -12.89 -33.66
N ALA A 98 -20.28 -12.42 -34.42
CA ALA A 98 -18.89 -12.71 -34.16
C ALA A 98 -18.42 -12.14 -32.79
N VAL A 99 -18.77 -10.91 -32.46
CA VAL A 99 -18.41 -10.33 -31.13
C VAL A 99 -19.10 -11.12 -30.01
N VAL A 100 -20.38 -11.46 -30.15
CA VAL A 100 -21.13 -12.21 -29.13
C VAL A 100 -20.60 -13.63 -28.96
N ALA A 101 -20.06 -14.25 -30.00
CA ALA A 101 -19.44 -15.57 -29.89
C ALA A 101 -17.97 -15.49 -29.37
N ILE A 102 -17.14 -14.62 -29.96
CA ILE A 102 -15.71 -14.58 -29.69
C ILE A 102 -15.42 -14.00 -28.31
N ALA A 103 -16.09 -12.90 -27.89
CA ALA A 103 -15.78 -12.21 -26.66
C ALA A 103 -15.94 -13.12 -25.41
N PRO A 104 -17.09 -13.78 -25.16
CA PRO A 104 -17.21 -14.66 -24.00
C PRO A 104 -16.32 -15.91 -24.13
N THR A 105 -16.14 -16.46 -25.33
CA THR A 105 -15.26 -17.60 -25.56
C THR A 105 -13.81 -17.22 -25.21
N ALA A 106 -13.31 -16.07 -25.64
CA ALA A 106 -11.99 -15.58 -25.30
C ALA A 106 -11.83 -15.38 -23.78
N CYS A 107 -12.84 -14.82 -23.11
CA CYS A 107 -12.83 -14.65 -21.65
C CYS A 107 -12.73 -16.00 -20.92
N VAL A 108 -13.47 -17.02 -21.37
CA VAL A 108 -13.41 -18.37 -20.77
C VAL A 108 -12.05 -19.03 -21.03
N LEU A 109 -11.59 -19.03 -22.27
CA LEU A 109 -10.32 -19.65 -22.65
C LEU A 109 -9.13 -18.98 -21.94
N MET A 110 -9.17 -17.66 -21.72
CA MET A 110 -8.12 -16.92 -21.05
C MET A 110 -7.99 -17.25 -19.56
N LEU A 111 -9.01 -17.83 -18.93
CA LEU A 111 -8.91 -18.27 -17.53
C LEU A 111 -7.96 -19.46 -17.34
N ILE A 112 -7.75 -20.28 -18.37
CA ILE A 112 -6.86 -21.45 -18.30
C ILE A 112 -5.40 -20.99 -18.08
N PRO A 113 -4.79 -20.16 -18.97
CA PRO A 113 -3.46 -19.63 -18.71
C PRO A 113 -3.44 -18.72 -17.48
N ALA A 114 -4.51 -17.95 -17.19
CA ALA A 114 -4.56 -17.08 -16.02
C ALA A 114 -4.38 -17.86 -14.71
N ALA A 115 -5.08 -18.98 -14.54
CA ALA A 115 -4.88 -19.84 -13.35
C ALA A 115 -3.46 -20.40 -13.28
N SER A 116 -2.85 -20.74 -14.42
CA SER A 116 -1.44 -21.17 -14.46
C SER A 116 -0.50 -20.04 -14.06
N TRP A 117 -0.72 -18.84 -14.53
CA TRP A 117 0.07 -17.66 -14.15
C TRP A 117 -0.04 -17.34 -12.65
N GLN A 118 -1.24 -17.42 -12.08
CA GLN A 118 -1.41 -17.22 -10.64
C GLN A 118 -0.66 -18.27 -9.82
N ARG A 119 -0.65 -19.54 -10.25
CA ARG A 119 0.18 -20.57 -9.61
C ARG A 119 1.67 -20.27 -9.71
N GLN A 120 2.14 -19.72 -10.84
CA GLN A 120 3.54 -19.31 -11.00
C GLN A 120 3.90 -18.17 -10.06
N VAL A 121 3.02 -17.14 -9.93
CA VAL A 121 3.24 -16.03 -8.99
C VAL A 121 3.23 -16.55 -7.54
N SER A 122 2.28 -17.44 -7.19
CA SER A 122 2.24 -18.08 -5.87
C SER A 122 3.51 -18.88 -5.57
N ALA A 123 4.02 -19.63 -6.55
CA ALA A 123 5.24 -20.42 -6.41
C ALA A 123 6.48 -19.55 -6.18
N LEU A 124 6.55 -18.34 -6.76
CA LEU A 124 7.63 -17.38 -6.48
C LEU A 124 7.69 -16.95 -5.01
N MET A 125 6.56 -17.05 -4.30
CA MET A 125 6.41 -16.67 -2.89
C MET A 125 6.27 -17.89 -1.96
N GLY A 126 6.43 -19.10 -2.48
CA GLY A 126 6.36 -20.34 -1.69
C GLY A 126 4.96 -20.67 -1.15
N ILE A 127 3.90 -20.15 -1.77
CA ILE A 127 2.50 -20.41 -1.34
C ILE A 127 1.74 -21.24 -2.38
N GLU A 128 0.67 -21.91 -1.93
CA GLU A 128 -0.21 -22.67 -2.83
C GLU A 128 -1.01 -21.74 -3.74
N GLY A 129 -1.03 -22.05 -5.03
CA GLY A 129 -1.79 -21.30 -6.01
C GLY A 129 -3.23 -21.81 -6.19
N PRO A 130 -4.10 -21.03 -6.85
CA PRO A 130 -5.49 -21.37 -7.05
C PRO A 130 -5.67 -22.58 -7.98
N THR A 131 -6.73 -23.36 -7.74
CA THR A 131 -7.14 -24.43 -8.67
C THR A 131 -7.85 -23.84 -9.91
N THR A 132 -7.64 -24.45 -11.07
CA THR A 132 -8.27 -23.98 -12.32
C THR A 132 -9.81 -23.96 -12.26
N PRO A 133 -10.51 -25.01 -11.74
CA PRO A 133 -11.97 -24.97 -11.59
C PRO A 133 -12.46 -23.88 -10.63
N GLY A 134 -11.73 -23.66 -9.50
CA GLY A 134 -12.04 -22.59 -8.56
C GLY A 134 -11.96 -21.20 -9.21
N TYR A 135 -11.01 -21.03 -10.11
CA TYR A 135 -10.77 -19.77 -10.80
C TYR A 135 -11.85 -19.39 -11.82
N LEU A 136 -12.67 -20.35 -12.29
CA LEU A 136 -13.83 -20.07 -13.16
C LEU A 136 -14.86 -19.14 -12.50
N ARG A 137 -14.93 -19.11 -11.16
CA ARG A 137 -15.83 -18.21 -10.40
C ARG A 137 -15.53 -16.73 -10.66
N THR A 138 -14.30 -16.41 -11.07
CA THR A 138 -13.87 -15.07 -11.47
C THR A 138 -14.80 -14.44 -12.51
N LEU A 139 -15.29 -15.22 -13.49
CA LEU A 139 -16.21 -14.72 -14.53
C LEU A 139 -17.53 -14.22 -13.96
N ILE A 140 -18.10 -14.93 -12.98
CA ILE A 140 -19.38 -14.55 -12.38
C ILE A 140 -19.23 -13.22 -11.65
N VAL A 141 -18.17 -13.09 -10.82
CA VAL A 141 -17.90 -11.85 -10.09
C VAL A 141 -17.65 -10.70 -11.07
N ALA A 142 -16.79 -10.92 -12.08
CA ALA A 142 -16.48 -9.90 -13.08
C ALA A 142 -17.72 -9.46 -13.87
N ALA A 143 -18.59 -10.39 -14.25
CA ALA A 143 -19.83 -10.08 -14.95
C ALA A 143 -20.78 -9.24 -14.08
N VAL A 144 -20.95 -9.59 -12.80
CA VAL A 144 -21.80 -8.85 -11.86
C VAL A 144 -21.25 -7.44 -11.64
N VAL A 145 -19.96 -7.31 -11.31
CA VAL A 145 -19.30 -6.03 -11.08
C VAL A 145 -19.32 -5.16 -12.34
N GLY A 146 -18.97 -5.73 -13.50
CA GLY A 146 -19.00 -5.03 -14.76
C GLY A 146 -20.40 -4.54 -15.14
N ALA A 147 -21.42 -5.39 -14.97
CA ALA A 147 -22.82 -5.01 -15.23
C ALA A 147 -23.29 -3.88 -14.28
N LEU A 148 -22.94 -3.98 -12.99
CA LEU A 148 -23.28 -2.95 -11.99
C LEU A 148 -22.67 -1.60 -12.37
N LEU A 149 -21.36 -1.57 -12.67
CA LEU A 149 -20.65 -0.34 -13.03
C LEU A 149 -21.18 0.27 -14.32
N VAL A 150 -21.41 -0.55 -15.37
CA VAL A 150 -21.99 -0.09 -16.64
C VAL A 150 -23.39 0.46 -16.43
N SER A 151 -24.21 -0.17 -15.58
CA SER A 151 -25.55 0.32 -15.25
C SER A 151 -25.51 1.64 -14.50
N THR A 152 -24.63 1.77 -13.51
CA THR A 152 -24.41 3.02 -12.76
C THR A 152 -24.02 4.17 -13.70
N PHE A 153 -23.06 3.93 -14.59
CA PHE A 153 -22.67 4.93 -15.59
C PHE A 153 -23.81 5.38 -16.49
N ARG A 154 -24.70 4.45 -16.85
CA ARG A 154 -25.89 4.79 -17.67
C ARG A 154 -26.88 5.65 -16.92
N VAL A 155 -27.15 5.30 -15.67
CA VAL A 155 -28.00 6.11 -14.80
C VAL A 155 -27.46 7.54 -14.71
N LEU A 156 -26.15 7.70 -14.56
CA LEU A 156 -25.52 9.03 -14.56
C LEU A 156 -25.68 9.77 -15.90
N ILE A 157 -25.46 9.09 -17.02
CA ILE A 157 -25.67 9.68 -18.36
C ILE A 157 -27.16 10.07 -18.56
N ASP A 158 -28.08 9.25 -18.10
CA ASP A 158 -29.51 9.54 -18.23
C ASP A 158 -29.92 10.68 -17.29
N ALA A 159 -29.32 10.81 -16.11
CA ALA A 159 -29.46 11.98 -15.23
C ALA A 159 -28.96 13.27 -15.92
N VAL A 160 -27.78 13.23 -16.54
CA VAL A 160 -27.28 14.37 -17.35
C VAL A 160 -28.27 14.78 -18.44
N ARG A 161 -28.78 13.81 -19.20
CA ARG A 161 -29.77 14.06 -20.25
C ARG A 161 -31.09 14.59 -19.71
N LEU A 162 -31.52 14.13 -18.53
CA LEU A 162 -32.72 14.63 -17.86
C LEU A 162 -32.55 16.08 -17.48
N VAL A 163 -31.43 16.44 -16.82
CA VAL A 163 -31.12 17.81 -16.45
C VAL A 163 -31.03 18.72 -17.69
N ALA A 164 -30.33 18.29 -18.74
CA ALA A 164 -30.21 19.03 -19.99
C ALA A 164 -31.60 19.30 -20.62
N ARG A 165 -32.47 18.30 -20.67
CA ARG A 165 -33.87 18.47 -21.15
C ARG A 165 -34.69 19.46 -20.33
N MET A 166 -34.50 19.46 -19.00
CA MET A 166 -35.13 20.43 -18.11
C MET A 166 -34.65 21.86 -18.41
N LEU A 167 -33.34 22.05 -18.60
CA LEU A 167 -32.73 23.33 -18.95
C LEU A 167 -33.24 23.87 -20.29
N ILE A 168 -33.30 23.03 -21.33
CA ILE A 168 -33.84 23.38 -22.64
C ILE A 168 -35.30 23.83 -22.51
N ARG A 169 -36.13 23.06 -21.80
CA ARG A 169 -37.55 23.35 -21.66
C ARG A 169 -37.84 24.62 -20.84
N ARG A 170 -37.01 24.91 -19.81
CA ARG A 170 -37.26 25.99 -18.86
C ARG A 170 -36.64 27.32 -19.30
N TRP A 171 -35.45 27.24 -19.97
CA TRP A 171 -34.65 28.42 -20.31
C TRP A 171 -34.30 28.53 -21.82
N HIS A 172 -34.88 27.66 -22.66
CA HIS A 172 -34.69 27.65 -24.12
C HIS A 172 -33.21 27.64 -24.54
N LEU A 173 -32.35 27.00 -23.76
CA LEU A 173 -30.92 26.89 -24.03
C LEU A 173 -30.67 26.02 -25.28
N HIS A 174 -29.60 26.31 -26.00
CA HIS A 174 -29.11 25.44 -27.08
C HIS A 174 -28.70 24.06 -26.52
N ASP A 175 -28.91 23.01 -27.27
CA ASP A 175 -28.69 21.62 -26.85
C ASP A 175 -27.30 21.37 -26.28
N GLU A 176 -26.24 21.94 -26.92
CA GLU A 176 -24.85 21.77 -26.48
C GLU A 176 -24.58 22.47 -25.15
N VAL A 177 -25.12 23.68 -24.98
CA VAL A 177 -24.99 24.45 -23.73
C VAL A 177 -25.74 23.77 -22.59
N ALA A 178 -26.94 23.31 -22.86
CA ALA A 178 -27.74 22.58 -21.87
C ALA A 178 -27.08 21.25 -21.45
N LEU A 179 -26.47 20.53 -22.41
CA LEU A 179 -25.73 19.31 -22.12
C LEU A 179 -24.47 19.59 -21.29
N PHE A 180 -23.73 20.67 -21.61
CA PHE A 180 -22.55 21.08 -20.82
C PHE A 180 -22.93 21.44 -19.39
N ILE A 181 -23.94 22.29 -19.21
CA ILE A 181 -24.41 22.70 -17.88
C ILE A 181 -24.99 21.50 -17.12
N GLY A 182 -25.77 20.64 -17.79
CA GLY A 182 -26.32 19.43 -17.18
C GLY A 182 -25.22 18.47 -16.71
N THR A 183 -24.14 18.34 -17.50
CA THR A 183 -22.96 17.55 -17.12
C THR A 183 -22.28 18.18 -15.91
N ALA A 184 -22.04 19.49 -15.93
CA ALA A 184 -21.40 20.19 -14.80
C ALA A 184 -22.21 20.03 -13.50
N ILE A 185 -23.55 20.16 -13.56
CA ILE A 185 -24.42 19.95 -12.40
C ILE A 185 -24.33 18.53 -11.87
N VAL A 186 -24.47 17.51 -12.73
CA VAL A 186 -24.42 16.10 -12.30
C VAL A 186 -23.04 15.74 -11.75
N VAL A 187 -21.97 16.23 -12.37
CA VAL A 187 -20.60 16.03 -11.87
C VAL A 187 -20.41 16.73 -10.52
N ALA A 188 -20.86 17.96 -10.35
CA ALA A 188 -20.79 18.67 -9.07
C ALA A 188 -21.58 17.93 -7.97
N LEU A 189 -22.79 17.47 -8.28
CA LEU A 189 -23.59 16.67 -7.35
C LEU A 189 -22.91 15.34 -7.02
N LEU A 190 -22.29 14.69 -8.01
CA LEU A 190 -21.57 13.43 -7.80
C LEU A 190 -20.33 13.65 -6.93
N ILE A 191 -19.55 14.70 -7.18
CA ILE A 191 -18.41 15.07 -6.34
C ILE A 191 -18.87 15.34 -4.92
N THR A 192 -19.93 16.14 -4.74
CA THR A 192 -20.50 16.44 -3.41
C THR A 192 -21.00 15.18 -2.71
N LEU A 193 -21.63 14.26 -3.44
CA LEU A 193 -22.09 12.98 -2.89
C LEU A 193 -20.91 12.09 -2.51
N ILE A 194 -19.93 11.96 -3.38
CA ILE A 194 -18.75 11.12 -3.12
C ILE A 194 -17.96 11.71 -1.96
N ASP A 195 -17.52 12.95 -2.04
CA ASP A 195 -16.69 13.59 -1.02
C ASP A 195 -17.46 13.89 0.27
N GLY A 196 -18.65 14.47 0.14
CA GLY A 196 -19.47 14.89 1.28
C GLY A 196 -20.17 13.75 2.03
N VAL A 197 -20.59 12.70 1.33
CA VAL A 197 -21.40 11.63 1.96
C VAL A 197 -20.64 10.30 1.97
N LEU A 198 -20.16 9.82 0.81
CA LEU A 198 -19.54 8.49 0.75
C LEU A 198 -18.17 8.47 1.40
N VAL A 199 -17.31 9.42 1.08
CA VAL A 199 -15.94 9.48 1.65
C VAL A 199 -16.02 9.80 3.14
N ARG A 200 -16.73 10.86 3.53
CA ARG A 200 -16.88 11.20 4.96
C ARG A 200 -17.63 10.12 5.74
N GLY A 201 -18.66 9.52 5.14
CA GLY A 201 -19.38 8.39 5.74
C GLY A 201 -18.49 7.18 5.90
N PHE A 202 -17.68 6.84 4.89
CA PHE A 202 -16.68 5.77 4.97
C PHE A 202 -15.66 6.02 6.09
N PHE A 203 -15.09 7.22 6.15
CA PHE A 203 -14.16 7.57 7.23
C PHE A 203 -14.83 7.61 8.59
N ALA A 204 -16.07 8.07 8.69
CA ALA A 204 -16.83 8.04 9.94
C ALA A 204 -17.07 6.59 10.42
N VAL A 205 -17.43 5.69 9.51
CA VAL A 205 -17.59 4.25 9.82
C VAL A 205 -16.24 3.62 10.15
N ALA A 206 -15.20 3.87 9.35
CA ALA A 206 -13.85 3.38 9.62
C ALA A 206 -13.35 3.86 10.99
N SER A 207 -13.58 5.12 11.33
CA SER A 207 -13.26 5.69 12.65
C SER A 207 -14.09 5.06 13.75
N ALA A 208 -15.40 4.90 13.56
CA ALA A 208 -16.28 4.28 14.55
C ALA A 208 -15.94 2.81 14.85
N VAL A 209 -15.38 2.10 13.88
CA VAL A 209 -14.89 0.72 14.05
C VAL A 209 -13.49 0.70 14.68
N SER A 210 -12.58 1.56 14.22
CA SER A 210 -11.17 1.53 14.63
C SER A 210 -10.92 2.18 15.99
N GLN A 211 -11.68 3.21 16.37
CA GLN A 211 -11.51 3.90 17.65
C GLN A 211 -11.77 3.00 18.88
N PRO A 212 -12.84 2.17 18.92
CA PRO A 212 -13.01 1.20 20.02
C PRO A 212 -11.89 0.15 20.08
N GLN A 213 -11.36 -0.26 18.92
CA GLN A 213 -10.21 -1.17 18.87
C GLN A 213 -8.96 -0.51 19.46
N ASP A 214 -8.71 0.76 19.13
CA ASP A 214 -7.57 1.51 19.68
C ASP A 214 -7.69 1.69 21.21
N SER A 215 -8.90 1.79 21.73
CA SER A 215 -9.17 1.86 23.17
C SER A 215 -9.03 0.52 23.90
N ALA A 216 -9.04 -0.60 23.17
CA ALA A 216 -8.91 -1.93 23.75
C ALA A 216 -7.45 -2.25 24.13
N THR A 217 -7.27 -3.20 25.05
CA THR A 217 -5.95 -3.77 25.35
C THR A 217 -5.81 -5.09 24.58
N PRO A 218 -4.68 -5.34 23.90
CA PRO A 218 -4.43 -6.61 23.23
C PRO A 218 -4.59 -7.81 24.15
N SER A 219 -5.08 -8.92 23.62
CA SER A 219 -5.26 -10.15 24.41
C SER A 219 -3.93 -10.65 24.97
N GLY A 220 -3.89 -10.96 26.24
CA GLY A 220 -2.68 -11.43 26.93
C GLY A 220 -1.67 -10.34 27.30
N VAL A 221 -1.99 -9.07 27.00
CA VAL A 221 -1.15 -7.92 27.35
C VAL A 221 -1.63 -7.27 28.64
N SER A 222 -0.70 -6.92 29.51
CA SER A 222 -0.96 -6.23 30.79
C SER A 222 -0.05 -5.01 30.96
N GLN A 223 -0.50 -4.09 31.80
CA GLN A 223 0.26 -2.87 32.09
C GLN A 223 1.67 -3.19 32.63
N PRO A 224 2.74 -2.64 32.01
CA PRO A 224 4.10 -2.87 32.46
C PRO A 224 4.33 -2.25 33.84
N GLN A 225 5.13 -2.91 34.67
CA GLN A 225 5.49 -2.42 36.01
C GLN A 225 6.87 -1.78 36.05
N LEU A 226 7.72 -2.08 35.06
CA LEU A 226 9.08 -1.58 34.99
C LEU A 226 9.12 -0.10 34.57
N PRO A 227 9.90 0.73 35.25
CA PRO A 227 9.97 2.17 34.95
C PRO A 227 10.56 2.48 33.58
N GLU A 228 11.23 1.54 32.93
CA GLU A 228 11.77 1.65 31.56
C GLU A 228 10.69 1.67 30.48
N ARG A 229 9.44 1.40 30.83
CA ARG A 229 8.33 1.30 29.89
C ARG A 229 7.33 2.42 30.10
N SER A 230 6.90 3.09 29.00
CA SER A 230 5.72 3.97 29.05
C SER A 230 4.49 3.17 29.47
N GLY A 231 3.53 3.82 30.10
CA GLY A 231 2.36 3.19 30.67
C GLY A 231 2.59 2.50 32.02
N SER A 232 3.83 2.43 32.53
CA SER A 232 4.11 1.97 33.90
C SER A 232 3.57 2.96 34.94
N PRO A 233 3.46 2.60 36.23
CA PRO A 233 2.98 3.52 37.27
C PRO A 233 3.79 4.81 37.41
N ALA A 234 5.06 4.79 36.98
CA ALA A 234 5.95 5.97 37.01
C ALA A 234 5.94 6.78 35.71
N SER A 235 5.20 6.36 34.68
CA SER A 235 5.21 6.97 33.35
C SER A 235 4.46 8.30 33.30
N LEU A 236 4.95 9.23 32.51
CA LEU A 236 4.26 10.47 32.15
C LEU A 236 3.18 10.25 31.08
N ALA A 237 3.24 9.11 30.36
CA ALA A 237 2.24 8.65 29.39
C ALA A 237 1.40 7.53 30.04
N PRO A 238 0.19 7.83 30.56
CA PRO A 238 -0.65 6.84 31.23
C PRO A 238 -1.04 5.67 30.31
N TRP A 239 -1.16 4.48 30.88
CA TRP A 239 -1.46 3.24 30.14
C TRP A 239 -2.68 3.31 29.25
N ASP A 240 -3.76 3.89 29.74
CA ASP A 240 -5.05 4.03 29.06
C ASP A 240 -5.02 5.00 27.88
N THR A 241 -3.97 5.84 27.78
CA THR A 241 -3.79 6.82 26.72
C THR A 241 -2.96 6.34 25.53
N LEU A 242 -2.29 5.16 25.65
CA LEU A 242 -1.32 4.68 24.67
C LEU A 242 -1.90 4.11 23.38
N GLY A 243 -3.22 3.84 23.34
CA GLY A 243 -3.83 3.13 22.23
C GLY A 243 -3.47 1.64 22.18
N TYR A 244 -4.11 0.90 21.28
CA TYR A 244 -3.91 -0.55 21.14
C TYR A 244 -2.46 -0.92 20.83
N GLN A 245 -1.90 -0.31 19.80
CA GLN A 245 -0.54 -0.61 19.33
C GLN A 245 0.54 -0.12 20.32
N GLY A 246 0.30 1.01 20.97
CA GLY A 246 1.20 1.50 22.01
C GLY A 246 1.25 0.58 23.21
N ARG A 247 0.10 0.08 23.68
CA ARG A 247 0.03 -0.91 24.76
C ARG A 247 0.77 -2.20 24.40
N ASP A 248 0.55 -2.70 23.18
CA ASP A 248 1.27 -3.88 22.69
C ASP A 248 2.78 -3.63 22.66
N PHE A 249 3.22 -2.54 22.06
CA PHE A 249 4.63 -2.19 21.94
C PHE A 249 5.35 -2.07 23.30
N VAL A 250 4.75 -1.41 24.27
CA VAL A 250 5.44 -1.18 25.57
C VAL A 250 5.39 -2.39 26.49
N ALA A 251 4.38 -3.25 26.37
CA ALA A 251 4.18 -4.40 27.26
C ALA A 251 4.78 -5.70 26.74
N THR A 252 4.94 -5.81 25.40
CA THR A 252 5.59 -6.96 24.77
C THR A 252 7.08 -6.69 24.57
N GLY A 253 7.78 -7.68 24.07
CA GLY A 253 9.21 -7.58 23.84
C GLY A 253 10.03 -8.21 24.95
N LEU A 254 11.32 -8.29 24.71
CA LEU A 254 12.24 -9.01 25.58
C LEU A 254 12.60 -8.20 26.81
N HIS A 255 12.75 -8.88 27.93
CA HIS A 255 13.27 -8.33 29.17
C HIS A 255 14.75 -8.67 29.39
N ALA A 256 15.39 -7.96 30.32
CA ALA A 256 16.80 -8.16 30.62
C ALA A 256 17.16 -9.62 30.94
N ALA A 257 16.28 -10.36 31.64
CA ALA A 257 16.51 -11.77 31.96
C ALA A 257 16.57 -12.64 30.71
N GLU A 258 15.63 -12.43 29.76
CA GLU A 258 15.57 -13.17 28.51
C GLU A 258 16.77 -12.83 27.61
N LEU A 259 17.10 -11.55 27.48
CA LEU A 259 18.25 -11.08 26.72
C LEU A 259 19.58 -11.60 27.32
N SER A 260 19.69 -11.68 28.64
CA SER A 260 20.88 -12.25 29.30
C SER A 260 21.05 -13.72 28.97
N ARG A 261 19.96 -14.49 28.93
CA ARG A 261 20.00 -15.91 28.53
C ARG A 261 20.38 -16.08 27.06
N LEU A 262 19.75 -15.31 26.17
CA LEU A 262 19.99 -15.38 24.73
C LEU A 262 21.43 -15.00 24.36
N ASN A 263 21.99 -14.00 25.01
CA ASN A 263 23.31 -13.46 24.69
C ASN A 263 24.43 -13.99 25.58
N GLY A 264 24.10 -14.83 26.59
CA GLY A 264 25.09 -15.40 27.51
C GLY A 264 25.85 -14.39 28.37
N LYS A 265 25.32 -13.19 28.56
CA LYS A 265 25.93 -12.07 29.32
C LYS A 265 24.86 -11.17 29.95
N PRO A 266 25.16 -10.50 31.08
CA PRO A 266 24.20 -9.60 31.71
C PRO A 266 23.67 -8.54 30.75
N ALA A 267 22.35 -8.43 30.64
CA ALA A 267 21.67 -7.47 29.79
C ALA A 267 21.08 -6.31 30.60
N LYS A 268 20.84 -5.18 29.94
CA LYS A 268 20.03 -4.09 30.48
C LYS A 268 18.57 -4.30 30.11
N GLU A 269 17.65 -3.74 30.90
CA GLU A 269 16.23 -3.68 30.50
C GLU A 269 16.06 -2.69 29.35
N PRO A 270 15.50 -3.10 28.19
CA PRO A 270 15.27 -2.17 27.08
C PRO A 270 14.27 -1.09 27.47
N ILE A 271 14.52 0.15 27.03
CA ILE A 271 13.60 1.26 27.20
C ILE A 271 12.67 1.33 26.01
N ARG A 272 11.35 1.34 26.26
CA ARG A 272 10.32 1.55 25.24
C ARG A 272 9.42 2.71 25.64
N VAL A 273 9.54 3.82 24.91
CA VAL A 273 8.78 5.06 25.11
C VAL A 273 7.75 5.22 24.01
N TYR A 274 6.53 5.53 24.41
CA TYR A 274 5.44 5.68 23.44
C TYR A 274 4.40 6.70 23.94
N ALA A 275 3.88 7.53 23.01
CA ALA A 275 2.72 8.37 23.25
C ALA A 275 1.62 8.02 22.25
N GLY A 276 0.43 7.71 22.79
CA GLY A 276 -0.79 7.49 22.02
C GLY A 276 -1.52 8.80 21.72
N LEU A 277 -2.59 8.72 20.94
CA LEU A 277 -3.39 9.89 20.56
C LEU A 277 -4.00 10.65 21.73
N HIS A 278 -4.26 9.96 22.84
CA HIS A 278 -4.89 10.51 24.04
C HIS A 278 -3.87 10.91 25.13
N THR A 279 -2.55 10.78 24.87
CA THR A 279 -1.52 11.11 25.86
C THR A 279 -1.42 12.62 26.11
N ALA A 280 -1.70 13.44 25.10
CA ALA A 280 -1.85 14.89 25.22
C ALA A 280 -2.85 15.40 24.17
N PRO A 281 -3.36 16.65 24.31
CA PRO A 281 -4.41 17.18 23.41
C PRO A 281 -3.96 17.34 21.96
N ASP A 282 -2.68 17.56 21.70
CA ASP A 282 -2.13 17.85 20.39
C ASP A 282 -0.76 17.16 20.17
N ASP A 283 -0.27 17.20 18.94
CA ASP A 283 1.00 16.56 18.56
C ASP A 283 2.22 17.19 19.27
N PRO A 284 2.35 18.52 19.40
CA PRO A 284 3.41 19.12 20.20
C PRO A 284 3.41 18.63 21.65
N GLY A 285 2.25 18.65 22.32
CA GLY A 285 2.13 18.17 23.70
C GLY A 285 2.50 16.69 23.85
N ARG A 286 2.15 15.85 22.87
CA ARG A 286 2.58 14.44 22.86
C ARG A 286 4.10 14.31 22.71
N SER A 287 4.72 15.14 21.89
CA SER A 287 6.18 15.17 21.71
C SER A 287 6.89 15.63 22.99
N ASP A 288 6.36 16.61 23.70
CA ASP A 288 6.89 17.05 24.99
C ASP A 288 6.84 15.92 26.04
N VAL A 289 5.73 15.19 26.11
CA VAL A 289 5.61 14.01 26.99
C VAL A 289 6.66 12.96 26.61
N LEU A 290 6.89 12.68 25.32
CA LEU A 290 7.91 11.73 24.88
C LEU A 290 9.32 12.15 25.29
N VAL A 291 9.69 13.42 25.12
CA VAL A 291 10.99 13.94 25.56
C VAL A 291 11.13 13.82 27.08
N GLY A 292 10.07 14.12 27.83
CA GLY A 292 10.01 13.92 29.27
C GLY A 292 10.19 12.45 29.68
N GLU A 293 9.53 11.52 28.98
CA GLU A 293 9.66 10.07 29.18
C GLU A 293 11.08 9.56 28.89
N LEU A 294 11.70 10.03 27.79
CA LEU A 294 13.08 9.71 27.46
C LEU A 294 14.06 10.20 28.56
N ALA A 295 13.81 11.37 29.10
CA ALA A 295 14.61 11.89 30.22
C ALA A 295 14.38 11.08 31.51
N ARG A 296 13.12 10.81 31.88
CA ARG A 296 12.74 10.03 33.06
C ARG A 296 13.34 8.63 33.04
N THR A 297 13.27 7.94 31.91
CA THR A 297 13.78 6.57 31.72
C THR A 297 15.31 6.53 31.56
N ARG A 298 16.00 7.68 31.51
CA ARG A 298 17.42 7.79 31.18
C ARG A 298 17.77 7.22 29.80
N ALA A 299 16.88 7.36 28.82
CA ALA A 299 17.09 6.87 27.48
C ALA A 299 18.36 7.37 26.82
N PHE A 300 18.74 8.62 27.10
CA PHE A 300 19.94 9.26 26.56
C PHE A 300 21.27 8.71 27.13
N THR A 301 21.22 7.81 28.11
CA THR A 301 22.41 7.12 28.64
C THR A 301 22.58 5.70 28.07
N ARG A 302 21.73 5.31 27.15
CA ARG A 302 21.81 4.03 26.43
C ARG A 302 22.85 4.10 25.31
N LYS A 303 23.29 2.93 24.83
CA LYS A 303 24.21 2.89 23.68
C LYS A 303 23.54 3.36 22.40
N VAL A 304 22.23 3.06 22.24
CA VAL A 304 21.46 3.37 21.03
C VAL A 304 20.11 3.97 21.42
N LEU A 305 19.76 5.07 20.76
CA LEU A 305 18.44 5.68 20.78
C LEU A 305 17.83 5.55 19.38
N LEU A 306 16.76 4.77 19.27
CA LEU A 306 15.99 4.59 18.05
C LEU A 306 14.77 5.49 18.05
N ILE A 307 14.65 6.35 17.02
CA ILE A 307 13.42 7.07 16.70
C ILE A 307 12.66 6.24 15.69
N ALA A 308 11.40 5.91 15.99
CA ALA A 308 10.53 5.06 15.15
C ALA A 308 9.21 5.75 14.81
N PRO A 309 9.15 6.60 13.77
CA PRO A 309 7.88 7.05 13.21
C PRO A 309 7.00 5.86 12.87
N THR A 310 5.74 5.90 13.33
CA THR A 310 4.83 4.75 13.28
C THR A 310 4.06 4.66 11.97
N THR A 311 3.45 3.51 11.71
CA THR A 311 2.47 3.33 10.63
C THR A 311 1.09 3.91 11.02
N GLY A 312 0.07 3.72 10.17
CA GLY A 312 -1.26 4.32 10.33
C GLY A 312 -1.90 4.13 11.71
N THR A 313 -1.86 2.90 12.25
CA THR A 313 -2.44 2.58 13.55
C THR A 313 -1.53 2.93 14.74
N GLY A 314 -0.33 3.44 14.50
CA GLY A 314 0.67 3.63 15.54
C GLY A 314 1.57 2.41 15.76
N TRP A 315 1.57 1.44 14.83
CA TRP A 315 2.33 0.21 14.95
C TRP A 315 3.83 0.42 14.67
N ILE A 316 4.65 -0.24 15.46
CA ILE A 316 6.10 -0.40 15.28
C ILE A 316 6.36 -1.89 15.13
N ASP A 317 7.10 -2.30 14.10
CA ASP A 317 7.39 -3.70 13.83
C ASP A 317 8.12 -4.36 15.02
N PRO A 318 7.58 -5.45 15.59
CA PRO A 318 8.21 -6.16 16.71
C PRO A 318 9.58 -6.75 16.35
N VAL A 319 9.80 -7.15 15.08
CA VAL A 319 11.10 -7.66 14.62
C VAL A 319 12.13 -6.54 14.61
N ALA A 320 11.74 -5.34 14.16
CA ALA A 320 12.61 -4.17 14.16
C ALA A 320 13.08 -3.80 15.58
N ALA A 321 12.15 -3.74 16.53
CA ALA A 321 12.44 -3.42 17.92
C ALA A 321 13.28 -4.53 18.58
N SER A 322 12.82 -5.78 18.50
CA SER A 322 13.48 -6.90 19.18
C SER A 322 14.86 -7.23 18.60
N SER A 323 15.04 -7.09 17.28
CA SER A 323 16.37 -7.25 16.66
C SER A 323 17.39 -6.29 17.24
N LEU A 324 17.06 -5.00 17.31
CA LEU A 324 17.97 -4.00 17.85
C LEU A 324 18.25 -4.22 19.34
N GLU A 325 17.20 -4.59 20.13
CA GLU A 325 17.33 -4.92 21.55
C GLU A 325 18.25 -6.13 21.79
N MET A 326 18.12 -7.18 20.97
CA MET A 326 19.01 -8.36 21.04
C MET A 326 20.44 -8.02 20.64
N MET A 327 20.63 -7.27 19.55
CA MET A 327 21.95 -6.87 19.03
C MET A 327 22.73 -6.07 20.07
N TYR A 328 22.08 -5.14 20.77
CA TYR A 328 22.69 -4.28 21.77
C TYR A 328 22.51 -4.78 23.22
N ASN A 329 22.03 -6.01 23.40
CA ASN A 329 21.83 -6.65 24.68
C ASN A 329 21.02 -5.78 25.66
N GLY A 330 19.93 -5.19 25.16
CA GLY A 330 19.03 -4.33 25.91
C GLY A 330 19.56 -2.92 26.24
N ASP A 331 20.77 -2.56 25.81
CA ASP A 331 21.30 -1.20 26.00
C ASP A 331 20.75 -0.24 24.94
N THR A 332 19.42 -0.21 24.84
CA THR A 332 18.65 0.50 23.83
C THR A 332 17.53 1.33 24.44
N ALA A 333 17.15 2.39 23.76
CA ALA A 333 15.89 3.09 23.95
C ALA A 333 15.19 3.25 22.59
N ILE A 334 13.89 2.97 22.55
CA ILE A 334 13.06 3.10 21.34
C ILE A 334 11.90 4.04 21.65
N VAL A 335 11.67 5.02 20.77
CA VAL A 335 10.59 6.00 20.93
C VAL A 335 9.70 6.04 19.70
N GLY A 336 8.39 6.00 19.93
CA GLY A 336 7.35 6.11 18.89
C GLY A 336 6.20 7.02 19.28
N LEU A 337 5.51 7.54 18.27
CA LEU A 337 4.39 8.45 18.40
C LEU A 337 3.24 8.00 17.49
N GLN A 338 2.07 7.79 18.07
CA GLN A 338 0.85 7.51 17.30
C GLN A 338 0.29 8.80 16.70
N TYR A 339 -0.02 8.78 15.40
CA TYR A 339 -0.66 9.90 14.71
C TYR A 339 -2.10 9.61 14.25
N SER A 340 -2.47 8.33 14.14
CA SER A 340 -3.80 7.89 13.69
C SER A 340 -4.16 6.54 14.36
N TYR A 341 -5.42 6.14 14.26
CA TYR A 341 -5.89 4.80 14.62
C TYR A 341 -6.45 4.06 13.40
N LEU A 342 -6.36 4.68 12.22
CA LEU A 342 -6.86 4.08 10.99
C LEU A 342 -5.87 3.04 10.44
N PRO A 343 -6.36 1.95 9.84
CA PRO A 343 -5.51 0.99 9.12
C PRO A 343 -4.59 1.68 8.11
N SER A 344 -3.39 1.13 7.92
CA SER A 344 -2.31 1.76 7.13
C SER A 344 -2.74 2.13 5.71
N TRP A 345 -3.52 1.27 5.01
CA TRP A 345 -4.00 1.55 3.67
C TRP A 345 -5.01 2.70 3.60
N ILE A 346 -5.84 2.89 4.66
CA ILE A 346 -6.76 4.04 4.77
C ILE A 346 -5.95 5.30 5.05
N SER A 347 -5.03 5.23 6.01
CA SER A 347 -4.12 6.35 6.34
C SER A 347 -3.27 6.76 5.15
N PHE A 348 -2.84 5.81 4.32
CA PHE A 348 -2.12 6.09 3.07
C PHE A 348 -2.96 6.90 2.07
N LEU A 349 -4.25 6.70 2.03
CA LEU A 349 -5.13 7.45 1.13
C LEU A 349 -5.55 8.82 1.70
N ALA A 350 -5.71 8.93 3.02
CA ALA A 350 -6.35 10.08 3.67
C ALA A 350 -5.41 10.95 4.52
N ASP A 351 -4.43 10.33 5.20
CA ASP A 351 -3.69 10.95 6.30
C ASP A 351 -2.19 11.10 6.01
N ARG A 352 -1.76 11.02 4.74
CA ARG A 352 -0.33 11.12 4.37
C ARG A 352 0.35 12.34 4.95
N GLN A 353 -0.28 13.51 4.83
CA GLN A 353 0.28 14.75 5.35
C GLN A 353 0.43 14.72 6.87
N LYS A 354 -0.60 14.23 7.56
CA LYS A 354 -0.57 14.07 9.02
C LYS A 354 0.54 13.12 9.48
N SER A 355 0.75 12.03 8.74
CA SER A 355 1.87 11.11 8.99
C SER A 355 3.23 11.82 8.87
N MET A 356 3.42 12.58 7.77
CA MET A 356 4.66 13.33 7.54
C MET A 356 4.91 14.40 8.60
N ASP A 357 3.88 15.13 8.99
CA ASP A 357 4.00 16.20 10.01
C ASP A 357 4.30 15.60 11.38
N SER A 358 3.65 14.51 11.76
CA SER A 358 3.91 13.79 13.01
C SER A 358 5.32 13.20 13.07
N GLY A 359 5.78 12.60 11.95
CA GLY A 359 7.14 12.05 11.87
C GLY A 359 8.22 13.13 12.01
N ARG A 360 8.04 14.28 11.33
CA ARG A 360 8.94 15.41 11.47
C ARG A 360 8.99 15.91 12.91
N LEU A 361 7.82 16.12 13.51
CA LEU A 361 7.71 16.62 14.89
C LEU A 361 8.41 15.69 15.90
N LEU A 362 8.19 14.37 15.78
CA LEU A 362 8.87 13.38 16.62
C LEU A 362 10.38 13.44 16.47
N ILE A 363 10.88 13.49 15.22
CA ILE A 363 12.32 13.52 14.95
C ILE A 363 12.93 14.80 15.48
N ASP A 364 12.34 15.96 15.19
CA ASP A 364 12.84 17.25 15.61
C ASP A 364 12.90 17.34 17.16
N ALA A 365 11.81 16.97 17.85
CA ALA A 365 11.75 17.05 19.32
C ALA A 365 12.79 16.15 20.01
N VAL A 366 13.01 14.94 19.53
CA VAL A 366 13.99 14.01 20.10
C VAL A 366 15.41 14.46 19.74
N HIS A 367 15.63 14.90 18.50
CA HIS A 367 16.92 15.40 18.02
C HIS A 367 17.37 16.64 18.77
N ASP A 368 16.51 17.64 18.96
CA ASP A 368 16.83 18.87 19.69
C ASP A 368 17.30 18.57 21.10
N ARG A 369 16.67 17.60 21.77
CA ARG A 369 17.11 17.17 23.10
C ARG A 369 18.41 16.40 23.07
N TRP A 370 18.62 15.54 22.08
CA TRP A 370 19.85 14.77 21.86
C TRP A 370 21.04 15.71 21.56
N GLU A 371 20.83 16.74 20.76
CA GLU A 371 21.86 17.70 20.39
C GLU A 371 22.38 18.55 21.59
N GLN A 372 21.53 18.78 22.59
CA GLN A 372 21.89 19.47 23.81
C GLN A 372 22.83 18.65 24.73
N LEU A 373 23.00 17.35 24.48
CA LEU A 373 23.91 16.52 25.28
C LEU A 373 25.37 16.77 24.88
N PRO A 374 26.33 16.62 25.82
CA PRO A 374 27.74 16.61 25.46
C PRO A 374 28.03 15.54 24.40
N PRO A 375 28.83 15.83 23.37
CA PRO A 375 29.05 14.90 22.23
C PRO A 375 29.56 13.52 22.65
N ASP A 376 30.39 13.42 23.69
CA ASP A 376 30.96 12.20 24.24
C ASP A 376 29.97 11.36 25.07
N HIS A 377 28.83 11.94 25.44
CA HIS A 377 27.76 11.27 26.18
C HIS A 377 26.50 11.00 25.34
N ARG A 378 26.54 11.28 24.03
CA ARG A 378 25.41 11.05 23.13
C ARG A 378 25.27 9.55 22.79
N PRO A 379 24.07 8.95 22.90
CA PRO A 379 23.82 7.63 22.33
C PRO A 379 23.96 7.69 20.83
N LYS A 380 24.30 6.55 20.19
CA LYS A 380 24.12 6.40 18.73
C LYS A 380 22.67 6.71 18.38
N LEU A 381 22.45 7.66 17.46
CA LEU A 381 21.13 8.06 17.02
C LEU A 381 20.75 7.29 15.76
N VAL A 382 19.72 6.46 15.85
CA VAL A 382 19.25 5.65 14.71
C VAL A 382 17.79 5.92 14.42
N LEU A 383 17.40 5.71 13.17
CA LEU A 383 16.07 5.98 12.67
C LEU A 383 15.53 4.75 11.95
N TYR A 384 14.29 4.40 12.23
CA TYR A 384 13.56 3.34 11.57
C TYR A 384 12.22 3.84 11.07
N GLY A 385 11.81 3.40 9.91
CA GLY A 385 10.45 3.59 9.45
C GLY A 385 10.07 2.54 8.45
N GLU A 386 8.87 2.00 8.61
CA GLU A 386 8.26 1.05 7.70
C GLU A 386 7.00 1.63 7.09
N SER A 387 6.76 1.37 5.81
CA SER A 387 5.56 1.84 5.13
C SER A 387 5.36 3.35 5.29
N LEU A 388 4.20 3.78 5.80
CA LEU A 388 3.93 5.18 6.14
C LEU A 388 4.90 5.75 7.17
N GLY A 389 5.44 4.94 8.09
CA GLY A 389 6.49 5.36 9.01
C GLY A 389 7.79 5.73 8.29
N SER A 390 8.12 5.01 7.20
CA SER A 390 9.23 5.39 6.32
C SER A 390 8.98 6.75 5.65
N MET A 391 7.79 6.96 5.08
CA MET A 391 7.41 8.26 4.50
C MET A 391 7.45 9.38 5.54
N ALA A 392 6.92 9.13 6.73
CA ALA A 392 6.89 10.06 7.85
C ALA A 392 8.30 10.51 8.27
N GLY A 393 9.20 9.53 8.44
CA GLY A 393 10.57 9.83 8.82
C GLY A 393 11.36 10.55 7.72
N GLN A 394 11.16 10.17 6.45
CA GLN A 394 11.81 10.85 5.33
C GLN A 394 11.40 12.33 5.22
N ALA A 395 10.20 12.69 5.67
CA ALA A 395 9.70 14.06 5.61
C ALA A 395 10.48 15.05 6.53
N ALA A 396 11.23 14.55 7.49
CA ALA A 396 12.10 15.39 8.32
C ALA A 396 13.34 15.93 7.58
N PHE A 397 13.66 15.36 6.42
CA PHE A 397 14.86 15.70 5.67
C PHE A 397 14.52 16.30 4.31
N ALA A 398 15.06 17.47 3.99
CA ALA A 398 14.95 18.01 2.63
C ALA A 398 15.82 17.20 1.65
N TRP A 399 16.98 16.70 2.13
CA TRP A 399 17.98 15.98 1.34
C TRP A 399 18.70 14.90 2.14
N LEU A 400 19.33 13.94 1.46
CA LEU A 400 20.18 12.92 2.08
C LEU A 400 21.30 13.49 2.98
N PRO A 401 22.03 14.58 2.62
CA PRO A 401 23.02 15.21 3.51
C PRO A 401 22.45 15.73 4.83
N ASP A 402 21.16 16.02 4.93
CA ASP A 402 20.53 16.48 6.17
C ASP A 402 20.54 15.39 7.23
N VAL A 403 20.34 14.13 6.82
CA VAL A 403 20.43 12.96 7.70
C VAL A 403 21.77 12.92 8.43
N ARG A 404 22.86 13.15 7.68
CA ARG A 404 24.21 13.22 8.24
C ARG A 404 24.40 14.47 9.12
N ARG A 405 23.89 15.62 8.68
CA ARG A 405 24.02 16.91 9.41
C ARG A 405 23.34 16.85 10.77
N MET A 406 22.20 16.15 10.86
CA MET A 406 21.50 15.90 12.11
C MET A 406 22.16 14.82 12.97
N GLY A 407 23.32 14.25 12.56
CA GLY A 407 24.10 13.34 13.39
C GLY A 407 23.53 11.93 13.51
N PHE A 408 22.65 11.49 12.61
CA PHE A 408 22.21 10.10 12.57
C PHE A 408 23.35 9.17 12.20
N ASP A 409 23.57 8.12 13.01
CA ASP A 409 24.54 7.08 12.74
C ASP A 409 24.04 6.09 11.68
N ALA A 410 22.77 5.70 11.77
CA ALA A 410 22.14 4.75 10.88
C ALA A 410 20.65 5.06 10.67
N VAL A 411 20.17 4.72 9.47
CA VAL A 411 18.77 4.83 9.08
C VAL A 411 18.34 3.58 8.32
N LEU A 412 17.24 2.99 8.72
CA LEU A 412 16.63 1.84 8.05
C LEU A 412 15.20 2.17 7.60
N TRP A 413 15.03 2.35 6.30
CA TRP A 413 13.74 2.53 5.67
C TRP A 413 13.25 1.23 5.05
N VAL A 414 12.04 0.79 5.42
CA VAL A 414 11.47 -0.49 5.01
C VAL A 414 10.19 -0.25 4.23
N GLY A 415 10.06 -0.81 3.04
CA GLY A 415 8.88 -0.70 2.19
C GLY A 415 8.40 0.74 1.98
N PRO A 416 9.26 1.68 1.55
CA PRO A 416 8.83 3.08 1.42
C PRO A 416 7.75 3.19 0.35
N PRO A 417 6.62 3.85 0.64
CA PRO A 417 5.64 4.17 -0.40
C PRO A 417 6.28 4.94 -1.56
N HIS A 418 5.82 4.69 -2.79
CA HIS A 418 6.33 5.34 -4.01
C HIS A 418 6.42 6.87 -3.90
N GLU A 419 5.49 7.49 -3.17
CA GLU A 419 5.43 8.94 -2.97
C GLU A 419 6.36 9.46 -1.88
N SER A 420 7.18 8.61 -1.26
CA SER A 420 8.13 9.03 -0.21
C SER A 420 9.17 10.00 -0.78
N PRO A 421 9.33 11.20 -0.17
CA PRO A 421 10.02 12.31 -0.83
C PRO A 421 11.50 12.04 -1.09
N LEU A 422 12.22 11.50 -0.09
CA LEU A 422 13.65 11.23 -0.22
C LEU A 422 13.90 10.04 -1.16
N TRP A 423 13.09 8.98 -1.04
CA TRP A 423 13.17 7.81 -1.92
C TRP A 423 13.02 8.22 -3.40
N ARG A 424 11.97 8.97 -3.74
CA ARG A 424 11.76 9.46 -5.12
C ARG A 424 12.94 10.29 -5.63
N ALA A 425 13.46 11.19 -4.80
CA ALA A 425 14.58 12.03 -5.18
C ALA A 425 15.85 11.21 -5.48
N LEU A 426 16.08 10.13 -4.72
CA LEU A 426 17.20 9.22 -4.92
C LEU A 426 17.01 8.34 -6.16
N ILE A 427 15.81 7.78 -6.37
CA ILE A 427 15.49 6.96 -7.54
C ILE A 427 15.71 7.73 -8.85
N VAL A 428 15.21 8.96 -8.93
CA VAL A 428 15.37 9.81 -10.12
C VAL A 428 16.84 10.13 -10.39
N ARG A 429 17.68 10.16 -9.35
CA ARG A 429 19.11 10.51 -9.45
C ARG A 429 20.04 9.31 -9.26
N ARG A 430 19.52 8.09 -9.41
CA ARG A 430 20.33 6.88 -9.31
C ARG A 430 21.48 6.86 -10.32
N ASP A 431 22.55 6.21 -9.97
CA ASP A 431 23.72 6.08 -10.83
C ASP A 431 23.33 5.43 -12.17
N PRO A 432 23.85 5.93 -13.31
CA PRO A 432 23.57 5.36 -14.62
C PRO A 432 23.83 3.86 -14.67
N GLY A 433 22.91 3.11 -15.29
CA GLY A 433 23.00 1.66 -15.42
C GLY A 433 22.53 0.87 -14.19
N SER A 434 22.13 1.52 -13.11
CA SER A 434 21.41 0.85 -12.02
C SER A 434 19.89 0.85 -12.28
N THR A 435 19.21 -0.17 -11.78
CA THR A 435 17.76 -0.36 -11.97
C THR A 435 16.97 0.35 -10.87
N GLU A 436 15.66 0.61 -11.10
CA GLU A 436 14.76 1.15 -10.11
C GLU A 436 14.52 0.16 -8.94
N VAL A 437 14.54 -1.15 -9.25
CA VAL A 437 14.41 -2.21 -8.24
C VAL A 437 15.66 -2.32 -7.36
N ARG A 438 16.84 -2.12 -7.93
CA ARG A 438 18.14 -2.12 -7.23
C ARG A 438 18.93 -0.86 -7.56
N PRO A 439 18.46 0.28 -7.06
CA PRO A 439 19.14 1.55 -7.36
C PRO A 439 20.51 1.61 -6.69
N ARG A 440 21.45 2.21 -7.37
CA ARG A 440 22.71 2.63 -6.79
C ARG A 440 22.77 4.15 -6.85
N TYR A 441 23.18 4.79 -5.77
CA TYR A 441 23.34 6.23 -5.66
C TYR A 441 24.70 6.54 -5.02
N ASP A 442 25.48 7.40 -5.65
CA ASP A 442 26.84 7.76 -5.24
C ASP A 442 27.70 6.53 -4.88
N ASN A 443 27.67 5.54 -5.77
CA ASN A 443 28.36 4.26 -5.56
C ASN A 443 28.07 3.56 -4.21
N GLY A 444 26.91 3.81 -3.60
CA GLY A 444 26.51 3.19 -2.32
C GLY A 444 27.30 3.64 -1.10
N ARG A 445 27.94 4.83 -1.15
CA ARG A 445 28.76 5.35 -0.04
C ARG A 445 27.96 5.70 1.19
N THR A 446 26.79 6.30 1.02
CA THR A 446 25.92 6.77 2.12
C THR A 446 24.58 6.07 2.13
N VAL A 447 23.99 5.82 0.95
CA VAL A 447 22.71 5.15 0.82
C VAL A 447 22.82 3.91 -0.05
N ARG A 448 22.17 2.85 0.41
CA ARG A 448 22.06 1.58 -0.32
C ARG A 448 20.61 1.12 -0.37
N PHE A 449 20.32 0.29 -1.35
CA PHE A 449 19.02 -0.32 -1.56
C PHE A 449 19.19 -1.83 -1.64
N SER A 450 18.30 -2.57 -1.01
CA SER A 450 18.36 -4.04 -1.01
C SER A 450 16.97 -4.64 -1.15
N GLU A 451 16.90 -5.77 -1.85
CA GLU A 451 15.73 -6.64 -1.84
C GLU A 451 15.73 -7.56 -0.60
N ALA A 452 16.72 -7.47 0.19
CA ALA A 452 17.24 -8.22 1.34
C ALA A 452 16.89 -9.71 1.40
N ILE A 453 17.91 -10.53 1.34
CA ILE A 453 17.94 -11.92 1.84
C ILE A 453 19.27 -12.18 2.55
N ASP A 454 20.32 -11.43 2.20
CA ASP A 454 21.66 -11.65 2.70
C ASP A 454 22.35 -10.30 2.97
N PRO A 455 22.74 -10.00 4.21
CA PRO A 455 23.49 -8.79 4.55
C PRO A 455 24.74 -8.59 3.69
N ALA A 456 25.38 -9.68 3.27
CA ALA A 456 26.52 -9.63 2.37
C ALA A 456 26.17 -9.06 0.98
N ASP A 457 24.90 -9.14 0.56
CA ASP A 457 24.43 -8.52 -0.68
C ASP A 457 24.46 -7.00 -0.60
N VAL A 458 24.15 -6.44 0.55
CA VAL A 458 24.18 -4.99 0.76
C VAL A 458 25.57 -4.43 0.50
N ASP A 459 26.61 -5.13 0.95
CA ASP A 459 28.00 -4.72 0.74
C ASP A 459 28.52 -5.11 -0.65
N ARG A 460 28.15 -6.27 -1.16
CA ARG A 460 28.56 -6.76 -2.48
C ARG A 460 28.01 -5.91 -3.63
N LEU A 461 26.78 -5.44 -3.51
CA LEU A 461 26.12 -4.58 -4.51
C LEU A 461 26.58 -3.13 -4.44
N ALA A 462 27.25 -2.74 -3.37
CA ALA A 462 27.82 -1.41 -3.22
C ALA A 462 29.13 -1.30 -4.01
N GLY A 463 29.30 -0.19 -4.71
CA GLY A 463 30.53 0.12 -5.44
C GLY A 463 31.66 0.64 -4.54
N ALA A 464 31.38 1.00 -3.27
CA ALA A 464 32.33 1.60 -2.35
C ALA A 464 32.00 1.26 -0.87
N PRO A 465 32.98 1.34 0.05
CA PRO A 465 32.72 1.25 1.48
C PRO A 465 31.76 2.36 1.98
N TRP A 466 31.08 2.10 3.10
CA TRP A 466 30.28 3.11 3.79
C TRP A 466 31.11 4.33 4.22
N VAL A 467 30.55 5.52 4.08
CA VAL A 467 31.17 6.79 4.51
C VAL A 467 30.20 7.57 5.39
N GLY A 468 30.49 7.64 6.68
CA GLY A 468 29.63 8.34 7.65
C GLY A 468 28.32 7.61 7.95
N THR A 469 27.22 8.35 7.97
CA THR A 469 25.87 7.81 8.20
C THR A 469 25.54 6.70 7.20
N ARG A 470 24.97 5.59 7.69
CA ARG A 470 24.54 4.47 6.85
C ARG A 470 23.03 4.51 6.67
N VAL A 471 22.58 4.70 5.45
CA VAL A 471 21.15 4.71 5.11
C VAL A 471 20.85 3.50 4.23
N LEU A 472 19.91 2.66 4.64
CA LEU A 472 19.46 1.50 3.87
C LEU A 472 17.96 1.56 3.60
N PHE A 473 17.60 1.34 2.35
CA PHE A 473 16.24 1.08 1.92
C PHE A 473 16.07 -0.41 1.64
N LEU A 474 15.11 -1.04 2.32
CA LEU A 474 14.64 -2.38 1.97
C LEU A 474 13.38 -2.24 1.11
N GLN A 475 13.40 -2.86 -0.07
CA GLN A 475 12.28 -2.79 -1.03
C GLN A 475 12.17 -4.09 -1.83
N HIS A 476 11.08 -4.84 -1.62
CA HIS A 476 10.84 -6.05 -2.40
C HIS A 476 10.36 -5.74 -3.81
N PRO A 477 10.80 -6.47 -4.83
CA PRO A 477 10.30 -6.31 -6.19
C PRO A 477 8.81 -6.61 -6.34
N SER A 478 8.23 -7.38 -5.42
CA SER A 478 6.82 -7.71 -5.35
C SER A 478 5.99 -6.80 -4.45
N ASP A 479 6.59 -5.78 -3.80
CA ASP A 479 5.87 -4.92 -2.86
C ASP A 479 5.00 -3.88 -3.57
N PRO A 480 3.66 -4.00 -3.55
CA PRO A 480 2.81 -3.04 -4.23
C PRO A 480 2.82 -1.64 -3.59
N VAL A 481 3.22 -1.51 -2.32
CA VAL A 481 3.32 -0.21 -1.64
C VAL A 481 4.45 0.63 -2.25
N VAL A 482 5.57 -0.02 -2.57
CA VAL A 482 6.72 0.62 -3.20
C VAL A 482 6.42 1.01 -4.65
N TRP A 483 5.68 0.17 -5.38
CA TRP A 483 5.55 0.29 -6.83
C TRP A 483 4.24 0.93 -7.29
N TRP A 484 3.28 1.13 -6.41
CA TRP A 484 2.01 1.77 -6.78
C TRP A 484 2.16 3.27 -6.93
N SER A 485 1.73 3.78 -8.08
CA SER A 485 1.54 5.22 -8.28
C SER A 485 0.39 5.48 -9.25
N PRO A 486 -0.24 6.68 -9.21
CA PRO A 486 -1.22 7.09 -10.22
C PRO A 486 -0.66 7.10 -11.65
N ASP A 487 0.64 7.24 -11.82
CA ASP A 487 1.32 7.27 -13.13
C ASP A 487 1.15 5.96 -13.89
N LEU A 488 0.92 4.83 -13.19
CA LEU A 488 0.61 3.53 -13.80
C LEU A 488 -0.61 3.57 -14.74
N LEU A 489 -1.50 4.57 -14.61
CA LEU A 489 -2.65 4.73 -15.50
C LEU A 489 -2.23 4.92 -16.96
N PHE A 490 -1.20 5.74 -17.20
CA PHE A 490 -0.83 6.16 -18.55
C PHE A 490 0.68 6.12 -18.82
N GLY A 491 1.51 5.93 -17.79
CA GLY A 491 2.97 5.86 -17.87
C GLY A 491 3.48 4.45 -17.58
N ARG A 492 4.39 3.96 -18.42
CA ARG A 492 5.11 2.71 -18.16
C ARG A 492 6.32 3.02 -17.29
N PRO A 493 6.38 2.52 -16.04
CA PRO A 493 7.50 2.80 -15.15
C PRO A 493 8.75 2.00 -15.51
N ASP A 494 9.91 2.49 -15.10
CA ASP A 494 11.21 1.85 -15.35
C ASP A 494 11.26 0.44 -14.77
N TRP A 495 10.77 0.24 -13.55
CA TRP A 495 10.79 -1.07 -12.89
C TRP A 495 10.05 -2.19 -13.67
N LEU A 496 9.13 -1.85 -14.61
CA LEU A 496 8.47 -2.81 -15.50
C LEU A 496 9.23 -3.03 -16.83
N ILE A 497 10.20 -2.18 -17.15
CA ILE A 497 11.02 -2.29 -18.37
C ILE A 497 12.36 -2.99 -18.06
N GLU A 498 12.92 -2.67 -16.91
CA GLU A 498 14.23 -3.12 -16.43
C GLU A 498 14.18 -4.59 -15.94
N PRO A 499 15.35 -5.21 -15.73
CA PRO A 499 15.43 -6.53 -15.16
C PRO A 499 14.59 -6.63 -13.88
N ARG A 500 13.74 -7.65 -13.85
CA ARG A 500 12.87 -7.94 -12.70
C ARG A 500 13.72 -8.33 -11.49
N GLY A 501 13.26 -8.02 -10.30
CA GLY A 501 13.83 -8.59 -9.09
C GLY A 501 13.44 -10.07 -8.92
N ARG A 502 13.78 -10.64 -7.78
CA ARG A 502 13.70 -12.09 -7.48
C ARG A 502 12.30 -12.70 -7.55
N ASP A 503 11.26 -11.96 -7.10
CA ASP A 503 9.91 -12.48 -6.85
C ASP A 503 8.82 -11.83 -7.72
N ARG A 504 9.19 -11.05 -8.73
CA ARG A 504 8.27 -10.54 -9.73
C ARG A 504 8.14 -11.48 -10.93
N SER A 505 6.93 -11.77 -11.37
CA SER A 505 6.69 -12.61 -12.54
C SER A 505 7.32 -12.04 -13.82
N ALA A 506 7.98 -12.89 -14.60
CA ALA A 506 8.49 -12.51 -15.93
C ALA A 506 7.40 -12.14 -16.93
N LEU A 507 6.17 -12.58 -16.67
CA LEU A 507 5.02 -12.38 -17.54
C LEU A 507 4.24 -11.10 -17.16
N MET A 508 4.63 -10.41 -16.09
CA MET A 508 4.04 -9.11 -15.74
C MET A 508 4.49 -8.07 -16.75
N GLY A 509 3.53 -7.42 -17.38
CA GLY A 509 3.75 -6.31 -18.31
C GLY A 509 2.89 -5.12 -17.96
N TRP A 510 3.23 -3.96 -18.49
CA TRP A 510 2.40 -2.77 -18.32
C TRP A 510 1.30 -2.71 -19.39
N ASN A 511 0.07 -2.53 -18.94
CA ASN A 511 -1.10 -2.25 -19.74
C ASN A 511 -1.79 -0.98 -19.20
N PRO A 512 -2.02 0.05 -20.03
CA PRO A 512 -2.66 1.30 -19.56
C PRO A 512 -3.95 1.02 -18.79
N VAL A 513 -4.15 1.71 -17.68
CA VAL A 513 -5.30 1.55 -16.77
C VAL A 513 -5.35 0.19 -16.05
N VAL A 514 -5.12 -0.90 -16.80
CA VAL A 514 -5.21 -2.28 -16.25
C VAL A 514 -4.17 -2.48 -15.14
N THR A 515 -2.91 -2.14 -15.41
CA THR A 515 -1.81 -2.30 -14.44
C THR A 515 -2.06 -1.47 -13.19
N PHE A 516 -2.59 -0.26 -13.33
CA PHE A 516 -2.98 0.56 -12.18
C PHE A 516 -3.98 -0.17 -11.26
N TRP A 517 -5.07 -0.70 -11.83
CA TRP A 517 -6.08 -1.44 -11.05
C TRP A 517 -5.54 -2.74 -10.48
N GLN A 518 -4.64 -3.42 -11.21
CA GLN A 518 -3.99 -4.63 -10.73
C GLN A 518 -3.15 -4.35 -9.48
N VAL A 519 -2.23 -3.39 -9.54
CA VAL A 519 -1.36 -3.04 -8.42
C VAL A 519 -2.15 -2.40 -7.27
N SER A 520 -3.22 -1.62 -7.57
CA SER A 520 -4.13 -1.09 -6.54
C SER A 520 -4.81 -2.19 -5.72
N ALA A 521 -5.18 -3.28 -6.36
CA ALA A 521 -5.77 -4.42 -5.65
C ALA A 521 -4.72 -5.22 -4.88
N ASP A 522 -3.49 -5.32 -5.39
CA ASP A 522 -2.40 -5.98 -4.69
C ASP A 522 -2.08 -5.29 -3.34
N LEU A 523 -2.31 -3.96 -3.21
CA LEU A 523 -2.16 -3.23 -1.94
C LEU A 523 -2.98 -3.84 -0.80
N THR A 524 -4.18 -4.37 -1.09
CA THR A 524 -5.07 -4.93 -0.07
C THR A 524 -4.56 -6.24 0.53
N ASN A 525 -3.63 -6.90 -0.13
CA ASN A 525 -3.07 -8.21 0.26
C ASN A 525 -1.55 -8.15 0.51
N ALA A 526 -0.96 -6.96 0.51
CA ALA A 526 0.48 -6.76 0.55
C ALA A 526 1.15 -7.33 1.82
N GLU A 527 0.53 -7.10 2.98
CA GLU A 527 1.01 -7.55 4.30
C GLU A 527 0.74 -9.04 4.57
N SER A 528 -0.16 -9.67 3.79
CA SER A 528 -0.54 -11.09 3.98
C SER A 528 0.40 -12.08 3.31
N MET A 529 1.45 -11.59 2.65
CA MET A 529 2.43 -12.45 1.99
C MET A 529 3.39 -13.06 3.01
N PRO A 530 4.02 -14.21 2.68
CA PRO A 530 5.09 -14.74 3.51
C PRO A 530 6.23 -13.74 3.72
N GLY A 531 6.94 -13.85 4.85
CA GLY A 531 8.10 -12.99 5.13
C GLY A 531 9.12 -13.00 3.98
N GLY A 532 9.60 -11.83 3.59
CA GLY A 532 10.48 -11.65 2.45
C GLY A 532 9.76 -11.44 1.10
N HIS A 533 8.44 -11.30 1.09
CA HIS A 533 7.63 -11.06 -0.11
C HIS A 533 6.54 -10.02 0.14
N GLY A 534 6.11 -9.34 -0.93
CA GLY A 534 5.12 -8.28 -0.82
C GLY A 534 5.59 -7.22 0.16
N HIS A 535 4.69 -6.78 1.03
CA HIS A 535 4.99 -5.78 2.07
C HIS A 535 5.29 -6.42 3.45
N ASN A 536 5.67 -7.70 3.48
CA ASN A 536 6.07 -8.42 4.68
C ASN A 536 7.58 -8.64 4.69
N TYR A 537 8.30 -7.78 5.37
CA TYR A 537 9.77 -7.80 5.40
C TYR A 537 10.33 -8.79 6.43
N GLY A 538 9.59 -9.09 7.49
CA GLY A 538 9.96 -10.12 8.47
C GLY A 538 11.41 -10.02 8.93
N ASN A 539 12.16 -11.11 8.81
CA ASN A 539 13.56 -11.19 9.26
C ASN A 539 14.54 -10.37 8.39
N ASP A 540 14.15 -9.88 7.21
CA ASP A 540 14.99 -9.00 6.39
C ASP A 540 15.33 -7.70 7.13
N ILE A 541 14.48 -7.30 8.09
CA ILE A 541 14.71 -6.15 8.97
C ILE A 541 15.94 -6.37 9.88
N LEU A 542 16.12 -7.59 10.40
CA LEU A 542 17.33 -7.95 11.16
C LEU A 542 18.59 -7.79 10.31
N ASP A 543 18.54 -8.26 9.05
CA ASP A 543 19.64 -8.12 8.12
C ASP A 543 19.94 -6.64 7.81
N GLY A 544 18.87 -5.85 7.68
CA GLY A 544 18.97 -4.40 7.55
C GLY A 544 19.71 -3.76 8.73
N TRP A 545 19.34 -4.11 9.96
CA TRP A 545 20.04 -3.63 11.16
C TRP A 545 21.49 -4.10 11.23
N ALA A 546 21.77 -5.36 10.91
CA ALA A 546 23.14 -5.89 10.86
C ALA A 546 24.03 -5.14 9.85
N ALA A 547 23.44 -4.62 8.75
CA ALA A 547 24.16 -3.85 7.75
C ALA A 547 24.42 -2.40 8.18
N VAL A 548 23.45 -1.72 8.81
CA VAL A 548 23.58 -0.28 9.08
C VAL A 548 23.97 0.06 10.51
N ALA A 549 23.57 -0.74 11.49
CA ALA A 549 23.78 -0.47 12.92
C ALA A 549 24.38 -1.66 13.68
N PRO A 550 25.38 -2.37 13.16
CA PRO A 550 26.00 -3.46 13.92
C PRO A 550 26.71 -2.91 15.17
N PRO A 551 26.61 -3.60 16.32
CA PRO A 551 27.52 -3.36 17.44
C PRO A 551 28.97 -3.66 17.06
N ASP A 552 29.91 -3.12 17.81
CA ASP A 552 31.33 -3.42 17.61
C ASP A 552 31.60 -4.93 17.75
N GLY A 553 32.30 -5.50 16.78
CA GLY A 553 32.60 -6.92 16.75
C GLY A 553 31.45 -7.84 16.33
N TRP A 554 30.34 -7.28 15.82
CA TRP A 554 29.20 -8.06 15.33
C TRP A 554 29.57 -8.94 14.13
N THR A 555 29.16 -10.19 14.15
CA THR A 555 29.46 -11.19 13.11
C THR A 555 28.19 -11.74 12.45
N ALA A 556 28.34 -12.37 11.29
CA ALA A 556 27.22 -13.10 10.65
C ALA A 556 26.65 -14.20 11.57
N GLY A 557 27.51 -14.88 12.37
CA GLY A 557 27.05 -15.86 13.35
C GLY A 557 26.17 -15.25 14.45
N ASP A 558 26.40 -14.00 14.82
CA ASP A 558 25.53 -13.28 15.77
C ASP A 558 24.17 -12.98 15.14
N THR A 559 24.13 -12.61 13.87
CA THR A 559 22.89 -12.39 13.14
C THR A 559 22.04 -13.67 13.08
N GLU A 560 22.67 -14.82 12.76
CA GLU A 560 21.95 -16.11 12.72
C GLU A 560 21.45 -16.54 14.10
N ARG A 561 22.18 -16.27 15.17
CA ARG A 561 21.72 -16.53 16.54
C ARG A 561 20.47 -15.70 16.87
N VAL A 562 20.45 -14.41 16.51
CA VAL A 562 19.28 -13.55 16.73
C VAL A 562 18.12 -13.99 15.85
N ARG A 563 18.37 -14.38 14.60
CA ARG A 563 17.35 -14.91 13.69
C ARG A 563 16.67 -16.15 14.25
N ALA A 564 17.44 -17.09 14.78
CA ALA A 564 16.91 -18.30 15.41
C ALA A 564 16.03 -17.96 16.64
N ALA A 565 16.41 -16.97 17.42
CA ALA A 565 15.64 -16.51 18.57
C ALA A 565 14.31 -15.84 18.17
N LEU A 566 14.32 -15.04 17.10
CA LEU A 566 13.10 -14.41 16.56
C LEU A 566 12.11 -15.45 16.01
N GLN A 567 12.60 -16.51 15.39
CA GLN A 567 11.76 -17.59 14.84
C GLN A 567 11.15 -18.50 15.94
N ASN A 568 11.79 -18.60 17.09
CA ASN A 568 11.36 -19.47 18.20
C ASN A 568 11.22 -18.66 19.51
N PRO A 569 10.23 -17.76 19.61
CA PRO A 569 10.05 -16.93 20.81
C PRO A 569 9.81 -17.72 22.10
N GLY A 570 9.31 -18.96 21.99
CA GLY A 570 9.12 -19.87 23.11
C GLY A 570 10.42 -20.37 23.75
N SER A 571 11.49 -20.55 22.96
CA SER A 571 12.82 -20.94 23.48
C SER A 571 13.50 -19.82 24.26
N ALA A 572 13.11 -18.59 24.02
CA ALA A 572 13.57 -17.41 24.76
C ALA A 572 12.89 -17.27 26.13
N ARG A 573 11.68 -17.84 26.30
CA ARG A 573 10.85 -17.76 27.51
C ARG A 573 10.96 -18.98 28.42
N SER A 574 11.45 -20.11 27.93
CA SER A 574 11.74 -21.34 28.72
C SER A 574 13.15 -21.28 29.30
#